data_c0d455e6860d9220ecd1857f4b365715
#
_entry.id   c0d455e6860d9220ecd1857f4b365715
#
_cell.length_a   1.000
_cell.length_b   1.000
_cell.length_c   1.000
_cell.angle_alpha   90.00
_cell.angle_beta   90.00
_cell.angle_gamma   90.00
#
_symmetry.space_group_name_H-M   'P 1'
#
loop_
_entity.id
_entity.type
_entity.pdbx_description
1 polymer ?
#
loop_
_entity_poly.entity_id
_entity_poly.type
_entity_poly.pdbx_seq_one_letter_code
_entity_poly.pdbx_strand_id
1 'polypeptide(L)'
;MKEISYKNKFGDTLFGNSWEIENSKKILMIVTGMAENSARYDDFAKFMNEAGFSVFCIDHYGQGLGKNGELGNPGKDYFFKMQETVKDFILKLKSETNLEVYLFAHSMGSFVTQGYIEKFSNTINKVVLCGTNGRNPLVKVGYVVSKLIVHKNNYNKKAGLLHKLSIGAYEKSVKDRDSNNDWISYNKENVKKYDADPYSGYLPTNGFYKEFMKGLNSIQKTKNIKNISKDLPILIIGGEEDAVGNFSKGLIKLNKLYLKNGLDSRVIVYKKMRHEILNELENKKVYEDILSFFNE
;
A
#
# COMPACT_ATOMS: atom_id res chain seq x y z
N MET A 1 -15.87 11.31 7.15
CA MET A 1 -14.85 10.39 7.72
C MET A 1 -15.27 10.02 9.15
N LYS A 2 -15.24 8.74 9.47
CA LYS A 2 -15.59 8.18 10.80
C LYS A 2 -14.53 7.16 11.19
N GLU A 3 -14.08 7.18 12.43
CA GLU A 3 -13.18 6.15 12.95
C GLU A 3 -13.91 4.81 13.04
N ILE A 4 -13.24 3.74 12.62
CA ILE A 4 -13.71 2.37 12.73
C ILE A 4 -12.69 1.49 13.43
N SER A 5 -13.16 0.37 13.97
CA SER A 5 -12.29 -0.68 14.49
C SER A 5 -12.74 -2.05 14.01
N TYR A 6 -11.77 -2.95 13.86
CA TYR A 6 -12.01 -4.31 13.42
C TYR A 6 -11.17 -5.30 14.26
N LYS A 7 -11.83 -6.23 14.93
CA LYS A 7 -11.18 -7.34 15.62
C LYS A 7 -11.00 -8.49 14.64
N ASN A 8 -9.75 -8.80 14.32
CA ASN A 8 -9.43 -9.85 13.37
C ASN A 8 -9.37 -11.25 14.02
N LYS A 9 -9.20 -12.28 13.22
CA LYS A 9 -9.12 -13.68 13.67
C LYS A 9 -7.93 -14.01 14.58
N PHE A 10 -6.93 -13.14 14.63
CA PHE A 10 -5.77 -13.29 15.52
C PHE A 10 -6.03 -12.71 16.91
N GLY A 11 -7.21 -12.13 17.12
CA GLY A 11 -7.59 -11.45 18.36
C GLY A 11 -7.10 -10.01 18.46
N ASP A 12 -6.39 -9.51 17.44
CA ASP A 12 -5.89 -8.14 17.39
C ASP A 12 -7.03 -7.21 16.95
N THR A 13 -7.19 -6.06 17.61
CA THR A 13 -8.10 -4.99 17.18
C THR A 13 -7.30 -3.94 16.43
N LEU A 14 -7.61 -3.73 15.14
CA LEU A 14 -7.03 -2.68 14.33
C LEU A 14 -8.05 -1.54 14.13
N PHE A 15 -7.55 -0.34 13.99
CA PHE A 15 -8.33 0.88 13.79
C PHE A 15 -8.05 1.45 12.40
N GLY A 16 -8.92 2.32 11.97
CA GLY A 16 -8.82 3.02 10.69
C GLY A 16 -9.97 3.98 10.51
N ASN A 17 -10.30 4.31 9.27
CA ASN A 17 -11.38 5.22 8.95
C ASN A 17 -12.33 4.65 7.90
N SER A 18 -13.58 5.09 7.94
CA SER A 18 -14.57 4.86 6.89
C SER A 18 -15.18 6.19 6.41
N TRP A 19 -15.61 6.17 5.16
CA TRP A 19 -16.40 7.21 4.49
C TRP A 19 -17.60 6.49 3.87
N GLU A 20 -18.57 6.23 4.71
CA GLU A 20 -19.79 5.54 4.33
C GLU A 20 -20.82 6.53 3.78
N ILE A 21 -21.54 6.14 2.75
CA ILE A 21 -22.65 6.90 2.17
C ILE A 21 -23.94 6.08 2.17
N GLU A 22 -25.06 6.76 2.29
CA GLU A 22 -26.37 6.15 2.08
C GLU A 22 -26.49 5.65 0.63
N ASN A 23 -27.15 4.51 0.44
CA ASN A 23 -27.37 3.91 -0.89
C ASN A 23 -26.07 3.64 -1.66
N SER A 24 -25.01 3.26 -0.97
CA SER A 24 -23.75 2.84 -1.58
C SER A 24 -24.00 1.73 -2.62
N LYS A 25 -23.36 1.85 -3.76
CA LYS A 25 -23.45 0.86 -4.85
C LYS A 25 -22.26 -0.10 -4.88
N LYS A 26 -21.14 0.33 -4.33
CA LYS A 26 -19.85 -0.36 -4.37
C LYS A 26 -19.05 -0.05 -3.11
N ILE A 27 -18.13 -0.93 -2.77
CA ILE A 27 -17.18 -0.74 -1.67
C ILE A 27 -15.78 -0.56 -2.24
N LEU A 28 -15.06 0.45 -1.75
CA LEU A 28 -13.63 0.59 -1.97
C LEU A 28 -12.88 0.32 -0.65
N MET A 29 -12.05 -0.71 -0.66
CA MET A 29 -11.07 -0.96 0.42
C MET A 29 -9.74 -0.34 0.07
N ILE A 30 -9.17 0.47 0.97
CA ILE A 30 -7.84 1.07 0.84
C ILE A 30 -6.85 0.35 1.76
N VAL A 31 -5.66 0.04 1.23
CA VAL A 31 -4.52 -0.50 1.97
C VAL A 31 -3.36 0.48 1.90
N THR A 32 -3.03 1.09 3.04
CA THR A 32 -2.10 2.22 3.17
C THR A 32 -0.64 1.83 2.92
N GLY A 33 0.21 2.82 2.68
CA GLY A 33 1.66 2.67 2.61
C GLY A 33 2.33 2.54 3.98
N MET A 34 3.65 2.60 3.98
CA MET A 34 4.48 2.59 5.19
C MET A 34 4.54 3.99 5.82
N ALA A 35 4.45 4.04 7.15
CA ALA A 35 4.58 5.28 7.91
C ALA A 35 3.61 6.38 7.45
N GLU A 36 2.37 5.98 7.24
CA GLU A 36 1.23 6.85 6.96
C GLU A 36 -0.02 6.32 7.67
N ASN A 37 -1.13 7.03 7.56
CA ASN A 37 -2.40 6.67 8.17
C ASN A 37 -3.58 6.88 7.22
N SER A 38 -4.71 6.25 7.55
CA SER A 38 -5.92 6.25 6.73
C SER A 38 -6.53 7.64 6.51
N ALA A 39 -6.35 8.59 7.42
CA ALA A 39 -6.91 9.95 7.28
C ALA A 39 -6.32 10.72 6.08
N ARG A 40 -5.13 10.32 5.59
CA ARG A 40 -4.49 10.94 4.42
C ARG A 40 -5.21 10.65 3.09
N TYR A 41 -6.18 9.76 3.10
CA TYR A 41 -6.99 9.40 1.93
C TYR A 41 -8.33 10.13 1.87
N ASP A 42 -8.56 11.14 2.72
CA ASP A 42 -9.84 11.83 2.87
C ASP A 42 -10.35 12.43 1.54
N ASP A 43 -9.50 13.15 0.81
CA ASP A 43 -9.87 13.77 -0.47
C ASP A 43 -10.23 12.72 -1.53
N PHE A 44 -9.43 11.67 -1.66
CA PHE A 44 -9.70 10.57 -2.58
C PHE A 44 -10.97 9.80 -2.19
N ALA A 45 -11.17 9.55 -0.91
CA ALA A 45 -12.36 8.86 -0.42
C ALA A 45 -13.63 9.67 -0.68
N LYS A 46 -13.63 11.00 -0.49
CA LYS A 46 -14.74 11.88 -0.82
C LYS A 46 -15.07 11.89 -2.31
N PHE A 47 -14.03 11.95 -3.18
CA PHE A 47 -14.23 11.83 -4.61
C PHE A 47 -14.90 10.49 -4.98
N MET A 48 -14.49 9.39 -4.36
CA MET A 48 -15.09 8.07 -4.59
C MET A 48 -16.52 7.98 -4.01
N ASN A 49 -16.82 8.69 -2.89
CA ASN A 49 -18.17 8.80 -2.36
C ASN A 49 -19.13 9.46 -3.38
N GLU A 50 -18.70 10.53 -4.05
CA GLU A 50 -19.49 11.20 -5.11
C GLU A 50 -19.79 10.24 -6.27
N ALA A 51 -18.93 9.25 -6.51
CA ALA A 51 -19.12 8.21 -7.50
C ALA A 51 -19.91 6.97 -7.00
N GLY A 52 -20.45 7.01 -5.77
CA GLY A 52 -21.30 5.95 -5.22
C GLY A 52 -20.57 4.83 -4.48
N PHE A 53 -19.31 5.01 -4.12
CA PHE A 53 -18.54 4.05 -3.29
C PHE A 53 -18.63 4.42 -1.81
N SER A 54 -18.90 3.46 -0.93
CA SER A 54 -18.46 3.56 0.47
C SER A 54 -17.02 3.14 0.57
N VAL A 55 -16.20 3.92 1.28
CA VAL A 55 -14.74 3.71 1.36
C VAL A 55 -14.35 3.29 2.76
N PHE A 56 -13.48 2.30 2.86
CA PHE A 56 -12.95 1.77 4.12
C PHE A 56 -11.43 1.65 4.06
N CYS A 57 -10.78 1.98 5.16
CA CYS A 57 -9.34 1.86 5.30
C CYS A 57 -9.00 1.41 6.71
N ILE A 58 -8.38 0.22 6.86
CA ILE A 58 -7.82 -0.26 8.12
C ILE A 58 -6.32 -0.02 8.10
N ASP A 59 -5.81 0.73 9.06
CA ASP A 59 -4.39 0.98 9.19
C ASP A 59 -3.62 -0.30 9.54
N HIS A 60 -2.38 -0.39 9.06
CA HIS A 60 -1.52 -1.53 9.34
C HIS A 60 -1.14 -1.62 10.82
N TYR A 61 -0.69 -2.80 11.23
CA TYR A 61 -0.04 -2.99 12.54
C TYR A 61 1.10 -1.99 12.74
N GLY A 62 1.13 -1.34 13.90
CA GLY A 62 2.13 -0.33 14.22
C GLY A 62 2.02 0.96 13.39
N GLN A 63 0.84 1.23 12.83
CA GLN A 63 0.52 2.45 12.08
C GLN A 63 -0.79 3.08 12.59
N GLY A 64 -1.24 4.11 11.88
CA GLY A 64 -2.46 4.83 12.23
C GLY A 64 -2.27 5.80 13.39
N LEU A 65 -3.37 6.28 13.92
CA LEU A 65 -3.41 7.32 14.97
C LEU A 65 -2.96 6.81 16.36
N GLY A 66 -1.92 5.94 16.41
CA GLY A 66 -1.33 5.41 17.64
C GLY A 66 -2.16 4.32 18.32
N LYS A 67 -3.20 3.80 17.66
CA LYS A 67 -4.09 2.78 18.23
C LYS A 67 -3.78 1.34 17.80
N ASN A 68 -3.02 1.17 16.72
CA ASN A 68 -2.64 -0.15 16.19
C ASN A 68 -1.28 -0.65 16.74
N GLY A 69 -0.97 -0.31 17.99
CA GLY A 69 0.28 -0.62 18.66
C GLY A 69 1.31 0.51 18.59
N GLU A 70 2.54 0.24 19.03
CA GLU A 70 3.65 1.21 18.97
C GLU A 70 4.00 1.56 17.52
N LEU A 71 4.06 2.86 17.20
CA LEU A 71 4.40 3.34 15.86
C LEU A 71 5.73 2.79 15.34
N GLY A 72 5.65 2.15 14.18
CA GLY A 72 6.78 1.51 13.53
C GLY A 72 7.19 0.15 14.09
N ASN A 73 6.39 -0.41 15.03
CA ASN A 73 6.60 -1.74 15.59
C ASN A 73 5.40 -2.66 15.32
N PRO A 74 5.26 -3.21 14.12
CA PRO A 74 4.09 -4.02 13.74
C PRO A 74 4.09 -5.44 14.31
N GLY A 75 5.18 -5.86 14.96
CA GLY A 75 5.33 -7.23 15.42
C GLY A 75 5.72 -8.23 14.31
N LYS A 76 5.79 -9.51 14.68
CA LYS A 76 6.15 -10.59 13.76
C LYS A 76 5.01 -10.91 12.78
N ASP A 77 5.40 -11.32 11.58
CA ASP A 77 4.50 -11.81 10.53
C ASP A 77 3.42 -10.80 10.09
N TYR A 78 3.57 -9.51 10.44
CA TYR A 78 2.57 -8.49 10.16
C TYR A 78 2.17 -8.42 8.68
N PHE A 79 3.12 -8.63 7.77
CA PHE A 79 2.88 -8.61 6.32
C PHE A 79 1.83 -9.67 5.91
N PHE A 80 1.91 -10.86 6.49
CA PHE A 80 0.97 -11.96 6.23
C PHE A 80 -0.32 -11.80 7.01
N LYS A 81 -0.23 -11.36 8.27
CA LYS A 81 -1.40 -11.06 9.10
C LYS A 81 -2.28 -9.99 8.46
N MET A 82 -1.66 -8.95 7.86
CA MET A 82 -2.43 -7.91 7.21
C MET A 82 -3.19 -8.41 5.98
N GLN A 83 -2.60 -9.31 5.16
CA GLN A 83 -3.31 -9.95 4.05
C GLN A 83 -4.58 -10.68 4.53
N GLU A 84 -4.46 -11.45 5.62
CA GLU A 84 -5.58 -12.17 6.22
C GLU A 84 -6.61 -11.22 6.84
N THR A 85 -6.15 -10.15 7.50
CA THR A 85 -7.04 -9.14 8.10
C THR A 85 -7.86 -8.41 7.02
N VAL A 86 -7.21 -7.99 5.93
CA VAL A 86 -7.89 -7.37 4.77
C VAL A 86 -8.91 -8.34 4.18
N LYS A 87 -8.57 -9.62 4.01
CA LYS A 87 -9.49 -10.65 3.52
C LYS A 87 -10.71 -10.80 4.43
N ASP A 88 -10.47 -10.97 5.72
CA ASP A 88 -11.56 -11.23 6.68
C ASP A 88 -12.47 -9.99 6.80
N PHE A 89 -11.90 -8.77 6.74
CA PHE A 89 -12.69 -7.53 6.74
C PHE A 89 -13.50 -7.36 5.45
N ILE A 90 -12.95 -7.65 4.28
CA ILE A 90 -13.67 -7.65 3.00
C ILE A 90 -14.84 -8.64 3.02
N LEU A 91 -14.61 -9.87 3.52
CA LEU A 91 -15.68 -10.86 3.61
C LEU A 91 -16.80 -10.41 4.56
N LYS A 92 -16.46 -9.75 5.68
CA LYS A 92 -17.42 -9.13 6.57
C LYS A 92 -18.26 -8.09 5.83
N LEU A 93 -17.61 -7.11 5.16
CA LEU A 93 -18.31 -6.07 4.40
C LEU A 93 -19.23 -6.66 3.34
N LYS A 94 -18.78 -7.68 2.59
CA LYS A 94 -19.62 -8.37 1.60
C LYS A 94 -20.83 -9.06 2.23
N SER A 95 -20.66 -9.69 3.39
CA SER A 95 -21.77 -10.37 4.07
C SER A 95 -22.81 -9.41 4.63
N GLU A 96 -22.40 -8.19 5.00
CA GLU A 96 -23.29 -7.16 5.54
C GLU A 96 -24.02 -6.35 4.47
N THR A 97 -23.43 -6.20 3.29
CA THR A 97 -23.92 -5.27 2.26
C THR A 97 -24.35 -5.96 0.96
N ASN A 98 -23.80 -7.14 0.67
CA ASN A 98 -23.91 -7.84 -0.61
C ASN A 98 -23.40 -7.02 -1.83
N LEU A 99 -22.49 -6.07 -1.58
CA LEU A 99 -21.92 -5.18 -2.60
C LEU A 99 -20.61 -5.75 -3.16
N GLU A 100 -20.28 -5.31 -4.37
CA GLU A 100 -18.96 -5.54 -4.97
C GLU A 100 -17.88 -4.78 -4.20
N VAL A 101 -16.71 -5.42 -4.06
CA VAL A 101 -15.56 -4.83 -3.36
C VAL A 101 -14.39 -4.64 -4.30
N TYR A 102 -13.90 -3.44 -4.36
CA TYR A 102 -12.75 -2.97 -5.11
C TYR A 102 -11.61 -2.66 -4.15
N LEU A 103 -10.37 -2.90 -4.57
CA LEU A 103 -9.20 -2.69 -3.72
C LEU A 103 -8.26 -1.66 -4.34
N PHE A 104 -7.91 -0.63 -3.58
CA PHE A 104 -6.83 0.29 -3.87
C PHE A 104 -5.71 0.09 -2.86
N ALA A 105 -4.47 0.01 -3.30
CA ALA A 105 -3.34 -0.21 -2.42
C ALA A 105 -2.13 0.64 -2.81
N HIS A 106 -1.55 1.36 -1.84
CA HIS A 106 -0.44 2.26 -2.05
C HIS A 106 0.86 1.74 -1.42
N SER A 107 1.98 1.89 -2.12
CA SER A 107 3.33 1.68 -1.59
C SER A 107 3.50 0.31 -0.89
N MET A 108 3.86 0.28 0.40
CA MET A 108 3.90 -0.95 1.19
C MET A 108 2.60 -1.75 1.10
N GLY A 109 1.45 -1.08 1.16
CA GLY A 109 0.15 -1.71 0.99
C GLY A 109 -0.01 -2.40 -0.36
N SER A 110 0.58 -1.85 -1.44
CA SER A 110 0.57 -2.48 -2.76
C SER A 110 1.35 -3.80 -2.78
N PHE A 111 2.46 -3.89 -2.04
CA PHE A 111 3.20 -5.16 -1.90
C PHE A 111 2.45 -6.18 -1.02
N VAL A 112 1.79 -5.73 0.05
CA VAL A 112 0.89 -6.58 0.85
C VAL A 112 -0.22 -7.12 -0.04
N THR A 113 -0.80 -6.25 -0.90
CA THR A 113 -1.89 -6.58 -1.82
C THR A 113 -1.44 -7.50 -2.96
N GLN A 114 -0.20 -7.39 -3.47
CA GLN A 114 0.33 -8.39 -4.39
C GLN A 114 0.30 -9.79 -3.75
N GLY A 115 0.74 -9.92 -2.50
CA GLY A 115 0.65 -11.19 -1.76
C GLY A 115 -0.79 -11.61 -1.42
N TYR A 116 -1.69 -10.65 -1.24
CA TYR A 116 -3.11 -10.88 -1.03
C TYR A 116 -3.76 -11.50 -2.27
N ILE A 117 -3.60 -10.91 -3.45
CA ILE A 117 -4.21 -11.44 -4.68
C ILE A 117 -3.62 -12.79 -5.08
N GLU A 118 -2.38 -13.11 -4.72
CA GLU A 118 -1.78 -14.43 -4.90
C GLU A 118 -2.48 -15.55 -4.10
N LYS A 119 -3.35 -15.18 -3.13
CA LYS A 119 -4.05 -16.12 -2.23
C LYS A 119 -5.58 -15.98 -2.28
N PHE A 120 -6.07 -14.76 -2.44
CA PHE A 120 -7.46 -14.39 -2.16
C PHE A 120 -8.11 -13.58 -3.30
N SER A 121 -7.59 -13.64 -4.52
CA SER A 121 -8.05 -12.85 -5.66
C SER A 121 -9.56 -12.92 -5.93
N ASN A 122 -10.20 -14.03 -5.60
CA ASN A 122 -11.65 -14.24 -5.81
C ASN A 122 -12.53 -13.48 -4.80
N THR A 123 -11.95 -12.77 -3.83
CA THR A 123 -12.70 -12.02 -2.82
C THR A 123 -13.01 -10.59 -3.23
N ILE A 124 -12.37 -10.10 -4.29
CA ILE A 124 -12.50 -8.74 -4.81
C ILE A 124 -12.81 -8.73 -6.30
N ASN A 125 -13.38 -7.63 -6.79
CA ASN A 125 -13.82 -7.49 -8.17
C ASN A 125 -12.74 -6.88 -9.08
N LYS A 126 -11.99 -5.87 -8.60
CA LYS A 126 -10.83 -5.26 -9.28
C LYS A 126 -9.81 -4.77 -8.27
N VAL A 127 -8.57 -4.56 -8.72
CA VAL A 127 -7.49 -4.06 -7.85
C VAL A 127 -6.64 -3.00 -8.55
N VAL A 128 -6.29 -1.95 -7.80
CA VAL A 128 -5.31 -0.93 -8.18
C VAL A 128 -4.08 -1.05 -7.30
N LEU A 129 -2.91 -1.23 -7.91
CA LEU A 129 -1.60 -1.26 -7.27
C LEU A 129 -0.85 0.04 -7.56
N CYS A 130 -0.82 0.95 -6.60
CA CYS A 130 -0.24 2.29 -6.71
C CYS A 130 1.15 2.36 -6.06
N GLY A 131 2.12 3.03 -6.70
CA GLY A 131 3.46 3.23 -6.14
C GLY A 131 4.18 1.91 -5.83
N THR A 132 4.07 0.94 -6.72
CA THR A 132 4.51 -0.45 -6.55
C THR A 132 5.77 -0.77 -7.35
N ASN A 133 6.25 -2.02 -7.28
CA ASN A 133 7.42 -2.47 -8.05
C ASN A 133 7.28 -3.95 -8.45
N GLY A 134 7.95 -4.32 -9.54
CA GLY A 134 8.12 -5.69 -9.99
C GLY A 134 9.27 -6.42 -9.29
N ARG A 135 9.56 -7.64 -9.74
CA ARG A 135 10.67 -8.45 -9.21
C ARG A 135 11.98 -7.69 -9.16
N ASN A 136 12.56 -7.62 -7.96
CA ASN A 136 13.87 -7.03 -7.71
C ASN A 136 14.78 -8.07 -7.05
N PRO A 137 15.89 -8.50 -7.69
CA PRO A 137 16.83 -9.46 -7.11
C PRO A 137 17.42 -9.02 -5.77
N LEU A 138 17.56 -7.71 -5.55
CA LEU A 138 18.08 -7.14 -4.30
C LEU A 138 17.18 -7.43 -3.09
N VAL A 139 15.90 -7.72 -3.29
CA VAL A 139 15.01 -8.14 -2.20
C VAL A 139 15.52 -9.40 -1.49
N LYS A 140 16.01 -10.39 -2.25
CA LYS A 140 16.59 -11.61 -1.66
C LYS A 140 17.84 -11.29 -0.84
N VAL A 141 18.70 -10.41 -1.34
CA VAL A 141 19.91 -9.94 -0.62
C VAL A 141 19.49 -9.19 0.65
N GLY A 142 18.55 -8.21 0.52
CA GLY A 142 18.02 -7.45 1.65
C GLY A 142 17.39 -8.35 2.73
N TYR A 143 16.68 -9.40 2.33
CA TYR A 143 16.15 -10.38 3.27
C TYR A 143 17.24 -11.13 4.05
N VAL A 144 18.30 -11.60 3.37
CA VAL A 144 19.42 -12.27 4.04
C VAL A 144 20.13 -11.29 4.98
N VAL A 145 20.45 -10.08 4.51
CA VAL A 145 21.08 -9.02 5.32
C VAL A 145 20.22 -8.68 6.55
N SER A 146 18.93 -8.52 6.38
CA SER A 146 18.02 -8.23 7.51
C SER A 146 18.02 -9.35 8.56
N LYS A 147 18.13 -10.61 8.14
CA LYS A 147 18.25 -11.76 9.07
C LYS A 147 19.55 -11.75 9.87
N LEU A 148 20.65 -11.32 9.26
CA LEU A 148 21.95 -11.24 9.92
C LEU A 148 22.02 -10.06 10.90
N ILE A 149 21.45 -8.92 10.55
CA ILE A 149 21.48 -7.70 11.36
C ILE A 149 20.45 -7.74 12.49
N VAL A 150 19.24 -8.30 12.23
CA VAL A 150 18.11 -8.22 13.17
C VAL A 150 17.99 -9.49 14.01
N HIS A 151 18.28 -9.35 15.30
CA HIS A 151 18.21 -10.39 16.31
C HIS A 151 17.32 -9.96 17.49
N LYS A 152 17.04 -10.86 18.44
CA LYS A 152 16.08 -10.64 19.56
C LYS A 152 16.33 -9.32 20.31
N ASN A 153 17.59 -8.99 20.59
CA ASN A 153 17.94 -7.84 21.44
C ASN A 153 17.83 -6.48 20.74
N ASN A 154 17.70 -6.43 19.38
CA ASN A 154 17.55 -5.20 18.63
C ASN A 154 16.27 -5.14 17.79
N TYR A 155 15.41 -6.16 17.85
CA TYR A 155 14.21 -6.29 17.04
C TYR A 155 13.29 -5.07 17.16
N ASN A 156 13.03 -4.60 18.37
CA ASN A 156 12.17 -3.45 18.66
C ASN A 156 12.92 -2.10 18.63
N LYS A 157 14.24 -2.08 18.38
CA LYS A 157 14.98 -0.83 18.27
C LYS A 157 14.72 -0.17 16.91
N LYS A 158 14.74 1.17 16.88
CA LYS A 158 14.60 1.96 15.65
C LYS A 158 15.69 1.62 14.64
N ALA A 159 15.32 1.50 13.37
CA ALA A 159 16.13 0.89 12.31
C ALA A 159 16.96 1.90 11.51
N GLY A 160 17.80 2.70 12.13
CA GLY A 160 18.58 3.73 11.42
C GLY A 160 19.38 3.22 10.23
N LEU A 161 20.08 2.08 10.36
CA LEU A 161 20.87 1.49 9.27
C LEU A 161 19.98 0.93 8.14
N LEU A 162 18.97 0.11 8.48
CA LEU A 162 18.10 -0.49 7.47
C LEU A 162 17.26 0.55 6.75
N HIS A 163 16.82 1.61 7.45
CA HIS A 163 16.15 2.75 6.87
C HIS A 163 17.03 3.47 5.85
N LYS A 164 18.26 3.80 6.24
CA LYS A 164 19.25 4.46 5.36
C LYS A 164 19.56 3.65 4.10
N LEU A 165 19.61 2.32 4.21
CA LEU A 165 19.88 1.41 3.08
C LEU A 165 18.66 1.23 2.16
N SER A 166 17.45 1.57 2.61
CA SER A 166 16.20 1.46 1.84
C SER A 166 15.63 2.84 1.48
N ILE A 167 14.93 3.48 2.39
CA ILE A 167 14.28 4.78 2.16
C ILE A 167 15.30 5.89 1.91
N GLY A 168 16.43 5.88 2.60
CA GLY A 168 17.49 6.87 2.37
C GLY A 168 18.06 6.90 0.94
N ALA A 169 17.85 5.85 0.15
CA ALA A 169 18.15 5.86 -1.29
C ALA A 169 17.10 6.67 -2.08
N TYR A 170 15.83 6.63 -1.67
CA TYR A 170 14.74 7.41 -2.27
C TYR A 170 14.89 8.90 -1.94
N GLU A 171 15.22 9.23 -0.69
CA GLU A 171 15.54 10.62 -0.26
C GLU A 171 16.60 11.23 -1.16
N LYS A 172 17.67 10.48 -1.48
CA LYS A 172 18.77 10.96 -2.33
C LYS A 172 18.42 11.06 -3.82
N SER A 173 17.29 10.53 -4.26
CA SER A 173 16.85 10.66 -5.66
C SER A 173 16.46 12.09 -6.04
N VAL A 174 16.13 12.92 -5.04
CA VAL A 174 15.84 14.35 -5.21
C VAL A 174 17.05 15.17 -4.81
N LYS A 175 17.61 15.95 -5.75
CA LYS A 175 18.85 16.73 -5.54
C LYS A 175 18.58 18.00 -4.72
N ASP A 176 17.66 18.84 -5.19
CA ASP A 176 17.33 20.13 -4.56
C ASP A 176 16.09 19.96 -3.69
N ARG A 177 16.30 19.37 -2.50
CA ARG A 177 15.22 19.05 -1.57
C ARG A 177 15.21 19.99 -0.36
N ASP A 178 14.00 20.38 0.04
CA ASP A 178 13.74 21.13 1.27
C ASP A 178 13.46 20.19 2.45
N SER A 179 12.92 19.01 2.16
CA SER A 179 12.64 17.94 3.12
C SER A 179 13.28 16.62 2.70
N ASN A 180 13.57 15.75 3.68
CA ASN A 180 13.94 14.36 3.41
C ASN A 180 12.79 13.57 2.76
N ASN A 181 11.55 14.07 2.86
CA ASN A 181 10.37 13.45 2.28
C ASN A 181 9.95 14.04 0.92
N ASP A 182 10.73 14.94 0.32
CA ASP A 182 10.42 15.49 -1.01
C ASP A 182 10.28 14.43 -2.11
N TRP A 183 10.85 13.24 -1.89
CA TRP A 183 10.72 12.12 -2.82
C TRP A 183 9.28 11.58 -2.94
N ILE A 184 8.39 11.92 -1.99
CA ILE A 184 7.00 11.45 -2.02
C ILE A 184 6.14 12.24 -3.01
N SER A 185 6.37 13.56 -3.18
CA SER A 185 5.51 14.40 -4.02
C SER A 185 6.20 15.69 -4.48
N TYR A 186 5.78 16.21 -5.61
CA TYR A 186 6.07 17.58 -6.05
C TYR A 186 5.21 18.62 -5.34
N ASN A 187 4.08 18.21 -4.79
CA ASN A 187 3.19 19.07 -4.01
C ASN A 187 3.82 19.37 -2.65
N LYS A 188 4.46 20.52 -2.51
CA LYS A 188 5.14 20.94 -1.29
C LYS A 188 4.20 21.05 -0.07
N GLU A 189 2.93 21.37 -0.28
CA GLU A 189 1.96 21.39 0.82
C GLU A 189 1.63 19.97 1.32
N ASN A 190 1.58 18.97 0.43
CA ASN A 190 1.49 17.58 0.84
C ASN A 190 2.71 17.14 1.66
N VAL A 191 3.93 17.48 1.20
CA VAL A 191 5.17 17.16 1.93
C VAL A 191 5.17 17.81 3.33
N LYS A 192 4.80 19.09 3.43
CA LYS A 192 4.70 19.79 4.73
C LYS A 192 3.68 19.14 5.67
N LYS A 193 2.51 18.73 5.16
CA LYS A 193 1.51 18.01 5.95
C LYS A 193 2.04 16.66 6.43
N TYR A 194 2.77 15.94 5.57
CA TYR A 194 3.41 14.67 5.94
C TYR A 194 4.47 14.84 7.01
N ASP A 195 5.33 15.87 6.90
CA ASP A 195 6.40 16.18 7.86
C ASP A 195 5.85 16.64 9.22
N ALA A 196 4.71 17.34 9.22
CA ALA A 196 4.07 17.84 10.42
C ALA A 196 3.20 16.80 11.15
N ASP A 197 2.82 15.72 10.47
CA ASP A 197 1.98 14.68 11.04
C ASP A 197 2.79 13.71 11.91
N PRO A 198 2.56 13.65 13.25
CA PRO A 198 3.29 12.76 14.13
C PRO A 198 3.04 11.27 13.85
N TYR A 199 2.02 10.95 13.07
CA TYR A 199 1.65 9.59 12.67
C TYR A 199 2.15 9.23 11.26
N SER A 200 2.91 10.12 10.62
CA SER A 200 3.54 9.91 9.31
C SER A 200 5.06 10.08 9.40
N GLY A 201 5.80 9.50 8.48
CA GLY A 201 7.26 9.69 8.36
C GLY A 201 8.12 9.20 9.53
N TYR A 202 7.55 8.54 10.52
CA TYR A 202 8.30 8.00 11.65
C TYR A 202 9.27 6.89 11.25
N LEU A 203 10.36 6.75 12.00
CA LEU A 203 11.35 5.71 11.79
C LEU A 203 10.85 4.36 12.33
N PRO A 204 10.64 3.33 11.49
CA PRO A 204 10.24 1.99 11.93
C PRO A 204 11.33 1.25 12.69
N THR A 205 10.96 0.13 13.32
CA THR A 205 11.90 -0.75 14.03
C THR A 205 12.70 -1.66 13.08
N ASN A 206 13.76 -2.26 13.57
CA ASN A 206 14.50 -3.29 12.83
C ASN A 206 13.60 -4.49 12.50
N GLY A 207 12.71 -4.87 13.41
CA GLY A 207 11.71 -5.91 13.22
C GLY A 207 10.79 -5.64 12.04
N PHE A 208 10.34 -4.39 11.90
CA PHE A 208 9.56 -3.97 10.74
C PHE A 208 10.28 -4.35 9.42
N TYR A 209 11.51 -3.89 9.23
CA TYR A 209 12.25 -4.13 7.99
C TYR A 209 12.52 -5.61 7.74
N LYS A 210 12.85 -6.37 8.78
CA LYS A 210 13.05 -7.82 8.67
C LYS A 210 11.79 -8.54 8.17
N GLU A 211 10.64 -8.24 8.76
CA GLU A 211 9.37 -8.86 8.38
C GLU A 211 8.88 -8.34 7.00
N PHE A 212 9.14 -7.07 6.68
CA PHE A 212 8.84 -6.52 5.35
C PHE A 212 9.66 -7.20 4.26
N MET A 213 10.98 -7.34 4.46
CA MET A 213 11.85 -8.05 3.51
C MET A 213 11.46 -9.53 3.36
N LYS A 214 11.01 -10.18 4.45
CA LYS A 214 10.43 -11.52 4.41
C LYS A 214 9.17 -11.56 3.53
N GLY A 215 8.29 -10.60 3.70
CA GLY A 215 7.08 -10.43 2.89
C GLY A 215 7.40 -10.23 1.42
N LEU A 216 8.25 -9.25 1.09
CA LEU A 216 8.69 -8.98 -0.29
C LEU A 216 9.34 -10.21 -0.96
N ASN A 217 10.15 -10.98 -0.22
CA ASN A 217 10.78 -12.20 -0.74
C ASN A 217 9.77 -13.35 -0.94
N SER A 218 8.57 -13.25 -0.40
CA SER A 218 7.52 -14.27 -0.54
C SER A 218 6.65 -14.09 -1.78
N ILE A 219 6.46 -12.86 -2.24
CA ILE A 219 5.57 -12.50 -3.35
C ILE A 219 6.24 -12.63 -4.73
N GLN A 220 5.44 -12.51 -5.79
CA GLN A 220 5.85 -12.49 -7.19
C GLN A 220 6.58 -13.78 -7.66
N LYS A 221 6.46 -14.88 -6.92
CA LYS A 221 6.92 -16.19 -7.38
C LYS A 221 5.95 -16.70 -8.45
N THR A 222 6.48 -17.25 -9.53
CA THR A 222 5.63 -17.73 -10.65
C THR A 222 4.55 -18.69 -10.19
N LYS A 223 4.86 -19.57 -9.22
CA LYS A 223 3.88 -20.51 -8.65
C LYS A 223 2.73 -19.79 -7.93
N ASN A 224 3.00 -18.67 -7.27
CA ASN A 224 1.97 -17.90 -6.56
C ASN A 224 1.14 -17.07 -7.54
N ILE A 225 1.78 -16.41 -8.53
CA ILE A 225 1.10 -15.62 -9.56
C ILE A 225 0.08 -16.47 -10.34
N LYS A 226 0.36 -17.74 -10.54
CA LYS A 226 -0.57 -18.68 -11.21
C LYS A 226 -1.87 -18.91 -10.43
N ASN A 227 -1.89 -18.60 -9.12
CA ASN A 227 -3.09 -18.73 -8.29
C ASN A 227 -4.02 -17.49 -8.40
N ILE A 228 -3.53 -16.38 -8.96
CA ILE A 228 -4.36 -15.19 -9.18
C ILE A 228 -5.44 -15.54 -10.22
N SER A 229 -6.70 -15.20 -9.91
CA SER A 229 -7.80 -15.35 -10.85
C SER A 229 -7.51 -14.65 -12.17
N LYS A 230 -7.78 -15.30 -13.28
CA LYS A 230 -7.62 -14.71 -14.61
C LYS A 230 -8.67 -13.63 -14.89
N ASP A 231 -9.78 -13.70 -14.18
CA ASP A 231 -10.90 -12.77 -14.29
C ASP A 231 -10.76 -11.55 -13.37
N LEU A 232 -9.64 -11.42 -12.62
CA LEU A 232 -9.37 -10.24 -11.80
C LEU A 232 -8.64 -9.17 -12.62
N PRO A 233 -9.30 -8.05 -12.98
CA PRO A 233 -8.63 -6.94 -13.61
C PRO A 233 -7.68 -6.25 -12.64
N ILE A 234 -6.47 -5.96 -13.11
CA ILE A 234 -5.39 -5.34 -12.31
C ILE A 234 -4.92 -4.06 -13.01
N LEU A 235 -5.01 -2.94 -12.32
CA LEU A 235 -4.42 -1.67 -12.77
C LEU A 235 -3.18 -1.35 -11.92
N ILE A 236 -2.05 -1.13 -12.57
CA ILE A 236 -0.78 -0.73 -11.95
C ILE A 236 -0.56 0.73 -12.27
N ILE A 237 -0.42 1.59 -11.25
CA ILE A 237 -0.22 3.03 -11.45
C ILE A 237 0.94 3.56 -10.61
N GLY A 238 1.54 4.64 -11.08
CA GLY A 238 2.59 5.35 -10.33
C GLY A 238 3.19 6.52 -11.09
N GLY A 239 3.93 7.35 -10.39
CA GLY A 239 4.64 8.48 -10.97
C GLY A 239 5.84 8.04 -11.81
N GLU A 240 6.14 8.80 -12.87
CA GLU A 240 7.34 8.61 -13.70
C GLU A 240 8.62 8.76 -12.88
N GLU A 241 8.58 9.63 -11.86
CA GLU A 241 9.72 9.96 -11.00
C GLU A 241 9.63 9.29 -9.61
N ASP A 242 8.78 8.28 -9.46
CA ASP A 242 8.71 7.47 -8.26
C ASP A 242 9.93 6.55 -8.13
N ALA A 243 10.78 6.81 -7.12
CA ALA A 243 11.96 6.01 -6.84
C ALA A 243 11.62 4.57 -6.35
N VAL A 244 10.47 4.37 -5.67
CA VAL A 244 9.98 3.04 -5.26
C VAL A 244 9.68 2.19 -6.49
N GLY A 245 9.02 2.78 -7.49
CA GLY A 245 8.75 2.17 -8.78
C GLY A 245 9.96 2.07 -9.71
N ASN A 246 11.17 2.39 -9.20
CA ASN A 246 12.39 2.47 -10.00
C ASN A 246 12.18 3.33 -11.26
N PHE A 247 11.62 4.53 -11.05
CA PHE A 247 11.33 5.50 -12.10
C PHE A 247 10.51 4.85 -13.24
N SER A 248 9.33 4.34 -12.87
CA SER A 248 8.35 3.62 -13.72
C SER A 248 8.78 2.23 -14.23
N LYS A 249 10.07 1.93 -14.32
CA LYS A 249 10.58 0.65 -14.85
C LYS A 249 10.04 -0.56 -14.10
N GLY A 250 9.86 -0.43 -12.78
CA GLY A 250 9.32 -1.48 -11.92
C GLY A 250 7.85 -1.79 -12.20
N LEU A 251 7.05 -0.76 -12.45
CA LEU A 251 5.63 -0.89 -12.80
C LEU A 251 5.47 -1.65 -14.12
N ILE A 252 6.22 -1.22 -15.14
CA ILE A 252 6.24 -1.86 -16.46
C ILE A 252 6.67 -3.32 -16.37
N LYS A 253 7.69 -3.60 -15.54
CA LYS A 253 8.18 -4.96 -15.31
C LYS A 253 7.14 -5.84 -14.62
N LEU A 254 6.40 -5.30 -13.65
CA LEU A 254 5.31 -6.01 -12.97
C LEU A 254 4.17 -6.32 -13.94
N ASN A 255 3.75 -5.34 -14.74
CA ASN A 255 2.72 -5.53 -15.76
C ASN A 255 3.12 -6.63 -16.75
N LYS A 256 4.33 -6.58 -17.29
CA LYS A 256 4.86 -7.63 -18.19
C LYS A 256 4.86 -9.02 -17.52
N LEU A 257 5.18 -9.09 -16.22
CA LEU A 257 5.16 -10.33 -15.47
C LEU A 257 3.74 -10.91 -15.35
N TYR A 258 2.75 -10.06 -15.07
CA TYR A 258 1.35 -10.46 -14.96
C TYR A 258 0.78 -10.89 -16.33
N LEU A 259 0.97 -10.09 -17.37
CA LEU A 259 0.56 -10.43 -18.75
C LEU A 259 1.17 -11.77 -19.21
N LYS A 260 2.47 -12.00 -18.95
CA LYS A 260 3.14 -13.27 -19.27
C LYS A 260 2.51 -14.48 -18.57
N ASN A 261 1.83 -14.28 -17.45
CA ASN A 261 1.12 -15.32 -16.71
C ASN A 261 -0.38 -15.37 -17.06
N GLY A 262 -0.83 -14.63 -18.09
CA GLY A 262 -2.20 -14.63 -18.59
C GLY A 262 -3.19 -13.89 -17.69
N LEU A 263 -2.73 -12.89 -16.92
CA LEU A 263 -3.58 -12.02 -16.11
C LEU A 263 -4.02 -10.80 -16.93
N ASP A 264 -5.23 -10.29 -16.68
CA ASP A 264 -5.68 -8.99 -17.18
C ASP A 264 -5.01 -7.87 -16.37
N SER A 265 -3.96 -7.27 -16.92
CA SER A 265 -3.16 -6.25 -16.25
C SER A 265 -2.82 -5.11 -17.16
N ARG A 266 -3.00 -3.89 -16.66
CA ARG A 266 -2.69 -2.62 -17.35
C ARG A 266 -1.76 -1.78 -16.50
N VAL A 267 -1.03 -0.84 -17.14
CA VAL A 267 -0.13 0.10 -16.46
C VAL A 267 -0.36 1.51 -16.95
N ILE A 268 -0.47 2.47 -16.02
CA ILE A 268 -0.48 3.91 -16.31
C ILE A 268 0.68 4.55 -15.53
N VAL A 269 1.48 5.35 -16.23
CA VAL A 269 2.58 6.11 -15.64
C VAL A 269 2.28 7.61 -15.80
N TYR A 270 2.24 8.33 -14.69
CA TYR A 270 1.95 9.76 -14.65
C TYR A 270 3.24 10.56 -14.73
N LYS A 271 3.36 11.37 -15.78
CA LYS A 271 4.52 12.27 -15.99
C LYS A 271 4.56 13.34 -14.91
N LYS A 272 5.77 13.74 -14.51
CA LYS A 272 6.00 14.77 -13.49
C LYS A 272 5.25 14.51 -12.18
N MET A 273 5.13 13.25 -11.79
CA MET A 273 4.64 12.82 -10.47
C MET A 273 5.65 11.91 -9.81
N ARG A 274 5.73 12.01 -8.49
CA ARG A 274 6.55 11.18 -7.61
C ARG A 274 5.73 10.04 -7.01
N HIS A 275 6.00 9.66 -5.77
CA HIS A 275 5.46 8.44 -5.15
C HIS A 275 3.96 8.53 -4.79
N GLU A 276 3.54 9.65 -4.20
CA GLU A 276 2.16 9.85 -3.73
C GLU A 276 1.28 10.54 -4.78
N ILE A 277 0.99 9.84 -5.87
CA ILE A 277 0.25 10.41 -7.00
C ILE A 277 -1.18 10.87 -6.66
N LEU A 278 -1.79 10.33 -5.58
CA LEU A 278 -3.09 10.81 -5.07
C LEU A 278 -3.00 12.19 -4.41
N ASN A 279 -1.81 12.65 -4.05
CA ASN A 279 -1.56 13.90 -3.34
C ASN A 279 -0.75 14.91 -4.18
N GLU A 280 -0.52 14.61 -5.46
CA GLU A 280 0.14 15.53 -6.39
C GLU A 280 -0.79 16.67 -6.81
N LEU A 281 -0.25 17.71 -7.43
CA LEU A 281 -1.03 18.87 -7.89
C LEU A 281 -2.09 18.48 -8.94
N GLU A 282 -1.76 17.55 -9.83
CA GLU A 282 -2.63 17.06 -10.91
C GLU A 282 -3.36 15.75 -10.53
N ASN A 283 -3.61 15.54 -9.24
CA ASN A 283 -4.19 14.30 -8.70
C ASN A 283 -5.60 13.97 -9.24
N LYS A 284 -6.36 14.97 -9.68
CA LYS A 284 -7.71 14.78 -10.21
C LYS A 284 -7.73 13.78 -11.37
N LYS A 285 -6.75 13.89 -12.28
CA LYS A 285 -6.62 12.93 -13.38
C LYS A 285 -6.40 11.50 -12.87
N VAL A 286 -5.62 11.34 -11.81
CA VAL A 286 -5.38 10.01 -11.21
C VAL A 286 -6.66 9.44 -10.64
N TYR A 287 -7.46 10.25 -9.96
CA TYR A 287 -8.77 9.86 -9.41
C TYR A 287 -9.72 9.42 -10.51
N GLU A 288 -9.82 10.21 -11.60
CA GLU A 288 -10.67 9.93 -12.76
C GLU A 288 -10.26 8.62 -13.47
N ASP A 289 -8.97 8.37 -13.65
CA ASP A 289 -8.46 7.15 -14.29
C ASP A 289 -8.76 5.90 -13.41
N ILE A 290 -8.62 6.01 -12.07
CA ILE A 290 -8.99 4.93 -11.12
C ILE A 290 -10.49 4.68 -11.18
N LEU A 291 -11.32 5.73 -11.14
CA LEU A 291 -12.78 5.61 -11.21
C LEU A 291 -13.22 4.98 -12.53
N SER A 292 -12.64 5.42 -13.65
CA SER A 292 -12.91 4.84 -14.97
C SER A 292 -12.62 3.34 -14.98
N PHE A 293 -11.45 2.93 -14.47
CA PHE A 293 -11.09 1.52 -14.38
C PHE A 293 -12.08 0.71 -13.50
N PHE A 294 -12.55 1.28 -12.40
CA PHE A 294 -13.52 0.60 -11.54
C PHE A 294 -14.93 0.52 -12.15
N ASN A 295 -15.25 1.37 -13.11
CA ASN A 295 -16.57 1.39 -13.77
C ASN A 295 -16.64 0.57 -15.07
N GLU A 296 -15.51 0.17 -15.65
CA GLU A 296 -15.46 -0.79 -16.75
C GLU A 296 -16.00 -2.17 -16.32
#